data_801b0b47b1bba55cc476450c847bd982
#
_entry.id   801b0b47b1bba55cc476450c847bd982
#
_cell.length_a   1.000
_cell.length_b   1.000
_cell.length_c   1.000
_cell.angle_alpha   90.00
_cell.angle_beta   90.00
_cell.angle_gamma   90.00
#
_symmetry.space_group_name_H-M   'P 1'
#
loop_
_entity.id
_entity.type
_entity.pdbx_description
1 polymer ?
#
loop_
_entity_poly.entity_id
_entity_poly.type
_entity_poly.pdbx_seq_one_letter_code
_entity_poly.pdbx_strand_id
1 'polypeptide(L)'
;NTYKLEVRPLYNLEALTLHEGVPGHHLQNSIAAEITGLPDFRKRLGITVFGEGWGLYSEFLGLEAGFYKDPYSNFGRLTYEMWRACRLVVDTGIHAKNWSRQKVIDYLSSNTALPIHECTTETDRYIAWPGQALAYKIGELKIRELRKFASKELGQNFDLREFHDTILWSCLLYTS
;
A
#
# COMPACT_ATOMS: atom_id res chain seq x y z
N ASN A 1 -16.98 -5.84 -14.98
CA ASN A 1 -17.09 -7.04 -14.18
C ASN A 1 -18.22 -6.90 -13.15
N THR A 2 -19.31 -7.65 -13.35
CA THR A 2 -20.50 -7.62 -12.48
C THR A 2 -20.55 -8.77 -11.47
N TYR A 3 -19.47 -9.57 -11.37
CA TYR A 3 -19.41 -10.70 -10.48
C TYR A 3 -19.30 -10.26 -9.01
N LYS A 4 -20.21 -10.76 -8.18
CA LYS A 4 -20.24 -10.49 -6.73
C LYS A 4 -20.15 -8.99 -6.37
N LEU A 5 -21.03 -8.17 -6.90
CA LEU A 5 -21.09 -6.75 -6.59
C LEU A 5 -21.34 -6.47 -5.10
N GLU A 6 -22.03 -7.35 -4.42
CA GLU A 6 -22.32 -7.26 -2.99
C GLU A 6 -21.09 -7.28 -2.07
N VAL A 7 -19.94 -7.77 -2.57
CA VAL A 7 -18.66 -7.75 -1.83
C VAL A 7 -17.73 -6.60 -2.24
N ARG A 8 -18.25 -5.65 -3.03
CA ARG A 8 -17.49 -4.48 -3.52
C ARG A 8 -18.15 -3.18 -3.05
N PRO A 9 -18.01 -2.81 -1.80
CA PRO A 9 -18.65 -1.64 -1.26
C PRO A 9 -18.09 -0.35 -1.88
N LEU A 10 -18.98 0.59 -2.19
CA LEU A 10 -18.61 1.88 -2.80
C LEU A 10 -17.70 2.72 -1.90
N TYR A 11 -17.79 2.54 -0.59
CA TYR A 11 -16.96 3.30 0.35
C TYR A 11 -15.44 3.02 0.22
N ASN A 12 -15.06 1.94 -0.44
CA ASN A 12 -13.64 1.65 -0.74
C ASN A 12 -13.12 2.38 -1.99
N LEU A 13 -14.02 2.97 -2.80
CA LEU A 13 -13.67 3.47 -4.14
C LEU A 13 -12.66 4.61 -4.08
N GLU A 14 -12.80 5.54 -3.14
CA GLU A 14 -11.88 6.66 -3.01
C GLU A 14 -10.47 6.20 -2.64
N ALA A 15 -10.34 5.33 -1.64
CA ALA A 15 -9.05 4.78 -1.25
C ALA A 15 -8.41 3.98 -2.40
N LEU A 16 -9.19 3.15 -3.09
CA LEU A 16 -8.72 2.40 -4.25
C LEU A 16 -8.27 3.33 -5.38
N THR A 17 -9.02 4.39 -5.66
CA THR A 17 -8.68 5.36 -6.70
C THR A 17 -7.38 6.10 -6.39
N LEU A 18 -7.14 6.45 -5.13
CA LEU A 18 -5.89 7.07 -4.70
C LEU A 18 -4.70 6.09 -4.77
N HIS A 19 -4.94 4.80 -4.51
CA HIS A 19 -3.93 3.75 -4.60
C HIS A 19 -3.51 3.49 -6.05
N GLU A 20 -4.48 3.28 -6.93
CA GLU A 20 -4.22 2.88 -8.32
C GLU A 20 -3.97 4.07 -9.27
N GLY A 21 -4.63 5.21 -9.01
CA GLY A 21 -4.58 6.39 -9.86
C GLY A 21 -3.51 7.40 -9.45
N VAL A 22 -3.96 8.62 -9.18
CA VAL A 22 -3.13 9.76 -8.76
C VAL A 22 -3.50 10.12 -7.32
N PRO A 23 -2.53 10.15 -6.40
CA PRO A 23 -1.07 10.12 -6.57
C PRO A 23 -0.42 8.72 -6.55
N GLY A 24 -1.19 7.62 -6.58
CA GLY A 24 -0.72 6.25 -6.44
C GLY A 24 0.05 5.69 -7.66
N HIS A 25 -0.23 4.43 -8.00
CA HIS A 25 0.55 3.67 -8.98
C HIS A 25 0.62 4.30 -10.36
N HIS A 26 -0.46 4.92 -10.85
CA HIS A 26 -0.43 5.56 -12.17
C HIS A 26 0.59 6.69 -12.23
N LEU A 27 0.59 7.59 -11.24
CA LEU A 27 1.57 8.67 -11.17
C LEU A 27 2.99 8.13 -10.97
N GLN A 28 3.18 7.20 -10.04
CA GLN A 28 4.47 6.56 -9.75
C GLN A 28 5.10 5.95 -10.99
N ASN A 29 4.33 5.16 -11.75
CA ASN A 29 4.79 4.50 -12.95
C ASN A 29 5.05 5.48 -14.10
N SER A 30 4.24 6.53 -14.22
CA SER A 30 4.44 7.58 -15.22
C SER A 30 5.74 8.34 -14.99
N ILE A 31 6.01 8.75 -13.75
CA ILE A 31 7.29 9.40 -13.40
C ILE A 31 8.46 8.44 -13.66
N ALA A 32 8.36 7.18 -13.24
CA ALA A 32 9.42 6.21 -13.47
C ALA A 32 9.75 5.99 -14.96
N ALA A 33 8.73 6.06 -15.83
CA ALA A 33 8.90 5.95 -17.28
C ALA A 33 9.62 7.16 -17.90
N GLU A 34 9.50 8.34 -17.29
CA GLU A 34 10.12 9.58 -17.76
C GLU A 34 11.59 9.74 -17.33
N ILE A 35 12.06 8.95 -16.35
CA ILE A 35 13.43 9.06 -15.87
C ILE A 35 14.42 8.63 -16.96
N THR A 36 15.29 9.56 -17.35
CA THR A 36 16.37 9.33 -18.30
C THR A 36 17.68 9.00 -17.58
N GLY A 37 18.58 8.31 -18.28
CA GLY A 37 19.93 8.03 -17.74
C GLY A 37 20.02 6.85 -16.77
N LEU A 38 18.89 6.20 -16.42
CA LEU A 38 18.93 4.97 -15.65
C LEU A 38 19.36 3.77 -16.50
N PRO A 39 20.22 2.87 -15.96
CA PRO A 39 20.50 1.59 -16.60
C PRO A 39 19.22 0.78 -16.84
N ASP A 40 19.19 0.00 -17.93
CA ASP A 40 17.98 -0.73 -18.32
C ASP A 40 17.47 -1.71 -17.26
N PHE A 41 18.36 -2.33 -16.48
CA PHE A 41 17.95 -3.21 -15.39
C PHE A 41 17.19 -2.44 -14.30
N ARG A 42 17.57 -1.17 -14.00
CA ARG A 42 16.87 -0.35 -13.01
C ARG A 42 15.48 0.09 -13.48
N LYS A 43 15.31 0.36 -14.76
CA LYS A 43 14.01 0.71 -15.35
C LYS A 43 13.02 -0.45 -15.29
N ARG A 44 13.51 -1.70 -15.28
CA ARG A 44 12.72 -2.93 -15.30
C ARG A 44 12.60 -3.60 -13.93
N LEU A 45 13.41 -3.19 -12.96
CA LEU A 45 13.40 -3.75 -11.62
C LEU A 45 12.24 -3.16 -10.82
N GLY A 46 11.16 -3.90 -10.72
CA GLY A 46 10.06 -3.56 -9.82
C GLY A 46 10.39 -3.98 -8.39
N ILE A 47 10.59 -3.01 -7.48
CA ILE A 47 10.71 -3.29 -6.05
C ILE A 47 9.33 -3.18 -5.42
N THR A 48 8.72 -4.32 -5.13
CA THR A 48 7.33 -4.42 -4.65
C THR A 48 7.08 -3.57 -3.41
N VAL A 49 8.03 -3.51 -2.46
CA VAL A 49 7.87 -2.71 -1.24
C VAL A 49 7.84 -1.21 -1.52
N PHE A 50 8.50 -0.74 -2.57
CA PHE A 50 8.42 0.65 -3.00
C PHE A 50 7.09 0.94 -3.71
N GLY A 51 6.70 0.07 -4.66
CA GLY A 51 5.44 0.22 -5.38
C GLY A 51 4.24 0.22 -4.44
N GLU A 52 4.04 -0.87 -3.73
CA GLU A 52 2.89 -1.06 -2.86
C GLU A 52 2.91 -0.14 -1.63
N GLY A 53 4.10 0.15 -1.12
CA GLY A 53 4.27 1.11 -0.04
C GLY A 53 3.83 2.51 -0.43
N TRP A 54 4.16 2.95 -1.66
CA TRP A 54 3.70 4.21 -2.22
C TRP A 54 2.18 4.22 -2.42
N GLY A 55 1.60 3.14 -2.99
CA GLY A 55 0.16 3.01 -3.15
C GLY A 55 -0.60 3.16 -1.83
N LEU A 56 -0.17 2.45 -0.78
CA LEU A 56 -0.79 2.55 0.54
C LEU A 56 -0.55 3.93 1.20
N TYR A 57 0.62 4.51 1.01
CA TYR A 57 0.91 5.88 1.45
C TYR A 57 0.02 6.91 0.74
N SER A 58 -0.30 6.70 -0.53
CA SER A 58 -1.20 7.54 -1.31
C SER A 58 -2.63 7.52 -0.78
N GLU A 59 -3.11 6.37 -0.29
CA GLU A 59 -4.39 6.29 0.42
C GLU A 59 -4.39 7.19 1.68
N PHE A 60 -3.28 7.21 2.43
CA PHE A 60 -3.11 8.08 3.59
C PHE A 60 -3.06 9.57 3.19
N LEU A 61 -2.38 9.93 2.11
CA LEU A 61 -2.34 11.32 1.62
C LEU A 61 -3.72 11.87 1.30
N GLY A 62 -4.65 11.04 0.89
CA GLY A 62 -6.03 11.42 0.66
C GLY A 62 -6.72 12.02 1.90
N LEU A 63 -6.29 11.62 3.11
CA LEU A 63 -6.77 12.19 4.36
C LEU A 63 -6.31 13.67 4.50
N GLU A 64 -5.03 13.93 4.25
CA GLU A 64 -4.46 15.27 4.32
C GLU A 64 -4.97 16.20 3.21
N ALA A 65 -5.24 15.62 2.03
CA ALA A 65 -5.80 16.35 0.90
C ALA A 65 -7.33 16.56 0.98
N GLY A 66 -7.99 16.02 2.00
CA GLY A 66 -9.43 16.21 2.25
C GLY A 66 -10.34 15.44 1.27
N PHE A 67 -9.88 14.32 0.72
CA PHE A 67 -10.69 13.48 -0.17
C PHE A 67 -11.79 12.74 0.58
N TYR A 68 -11.52 12.21 1.76
CA TYR A 68 -12.48 11.44 2.57
C TYR A 68 -13.45 12.37 3.29
N LYS A 69 -14.44 12.87 2.55
CA LYS A 69 -15.39 13.88 3.06
C LYS A 69 -16.48 13.33 3.95
N ASP A 70 -16.77 12.04 3.85
CA ASP A 70 -17.78 11.39 4.65
C ASP A 70 -17.18 10.24 5.50
N PRO A 71 -17.83 9.86 6.62
CA PRO A 71 -17.33 8.80 7.50
C PRO A 71 -17.17 7.44 6.83
N TYR A 72 -17.99 7.14 5.82
CA TYR A 72 -17.94 5.83 5.14
C TYR A 72 -16.72 5.74 4.24
N SER A 73 -16.37 6.78 3.49
CA SER A 73 -15.17 6.77 2.66
C SER A 73 -13.89 6.68 3.51
N ASN A 74 -13.84 7.36 4.65
CA ASN A 74 -12.73 7.19 5.58
C ASN A 74 -12.73 5.81 6.24
N PHE A 75 -13.89 5.22 6.51
CA PHE A 75 -13.98 3.83 6.96
C PHE A 75 -13.42 2.87 5.91
N GLY A 76 -13.70 3.09 4.62
CA GLY A 76 -13.12 2.33 3.52
C GLY A 76 -11.59 2.36 3.52
N ARG A 77 -11.00 3.55 3.68
CA ARG A 77 -9.55 3.71 3.84
C ARG A 77 -9.02 2.93 5.04
N LEU A 78 -9.67 3.06 6.20
CA LEU A 78 -9.27 2.33 7.41
C LEU A 78 -9.38 0.81 7.26
N THR A 79 -10.40 0.33 6.55
CA THR A 79 -10.55 -1.09 6.21
C THR A 79 -9.37 -1.58 5.38
N TYR A 80 -8.94 -0.82 4.39
CA TYR A 80 -7.79 -1.14 3.57
C TYR A 80 -6.48 -1.08 4.38
N GLU A 81 -6.31 -0.08 5.21
CA GLU A 81 -5.14 0.03 6.07
C GLU A 81 -5.04 -1.14 7.07
N MET A 82 -6.16 -1.51 7.73
CA MET A 82 -6.21 -2.65 8.65
C MET A 82 -5.91 -3.96 7.93
N TRP A 83 -6.47 -4.16 6.76
CA TRP A 83 -6.18 -5.33 5.94
C TRP A 83 -4.68 -5.47 5.65
N ARG A 84 -4.01 -4.39 5.22
CA ARG A 84 -2.57 -4.39 4.97
C ARG A 84 -1.75 -4.59 6.25
N ALA A 85 -2.21 -4.12 7.39
CA ALA A 85 -1.60 -4.43 8.68
C ALA A 85 -1.74 -5.90 9.04
N CYS A 86 -2.91 -6.51 8.85
CA CYS A 86 -3.14 -7.94 9.07
C CYS A 86 -2.26 -8.82 8.17
N ARG A 87 -1.92 -8.37 6.95
CA ARG A 87 -1.01 -9.10 6.06
C ARG A 87 0.37 -9.34 6.67
N LEU A 88 0.88 -8.41 7.48
CA LEU A 88 2.15 -8.59 8.20
C LEU A 88 2.12 -9.81 9.13
N VAL A 89 0.98 -10.03 9.77
CA VAL A 89 0.79 -11.15 10.70
C VAL A 89 0.57 -12.46 9.96
N VAL A 90 -0.31 -12.47 8.96
CA VAL A 90 -0.72 -13.72 8.32
C VAL A 90 0.35 -14.27 7.38
N ASP A 91 1.06 -13.43 6.63
CA ASP A 91 2.15 -13.89 5.75
C ASP A 91 3.28 -14.51 6.58
N THR A 92 3.73 -13.83 7.62
CA THR A 92 4.73 -14.40 8.56
C THR A 92 4.18 -15.60 9.32
N GLY A 93 2.88 -15.60 9.61
CA GLY A 93 2.17 -16.73 10.20
C GLY A 93 2.27 -17.97 9.34
N ILE A 94 1.99 -17.86 8.05
CA ILE A 94 2.09 -18.95 7.07
C ILE A 94 3.53 -19.44 6.94
N HIS A 95 4.43 -18.53 6.52
CA HIS A 95 5.74 -18.91 6.01
C HIS A 95 6.83 -19.10 7.11
N ALA A 96 6.63 -18.52 8.29
CA ALA A 96 7.60 -18.61 9.38
C ALA A 96 7.06 -19.30 10.65
N LYS A 97 5.74 -19.46 10.79
CA LYS A 97 5.10 -19.98 11.99
C LYS A 97 4.20 -21.20 11.74
N ASN A 98 4.20 -21.74 10.53
CA ASN A 98 3.41 -22.92 10.14
C ASN A 98 1.90 -22.78 10.43
N TRP A 99 1.34 -21.58 10.23
CA TRP A 99 -0.10 -21.41 10.37
C TRP A 99 -0.85 -22.15 9.27
N SER A 100 -1.93 -22.83 9.68
CA SER A 100 -2.82 -23.46 8.71
C SER A 100 -3.59 -22.40 7.89
N ARG A 101 -3.99 -22.77 6.69
CA ARG A 101 -4.88 -21.95 5.84
C ARG A 101 -6.11 -21.46 6.59
N GLN A 102 -6.77 -22.34 7.34
CA GLN A 102 -7.97 -21.98 8.11
C GLN A 102 -7.65 -20.93 9.18
N LYS A 103 -6.56 -21.06 9.91
CA LYS A 103 -6.13 -20.08 10.91
C LYS A 103 -5.94 -18.68 10.32
N VAL A 104 -5.42 -18.59 9.10
CA VAL A 104 -5.26 -17.30 8.38
C VAL A 104 -6.62 -16.70 8.03
N ILE A 105 -7.53 -17.50 7.48
CA ILE A 105 -8.90 -17.07 7.14
C ILE A 105 -9.61 -16.57 8.41
N ASP A 106 -9.54 -17.31 9.51
CA ASP A 106 -10.15 -16.94 10.79
C ASP A 106 -9.57 -15.63 11.34
N TYR A 107 -8.24 -15.46 11.23
CA TYR A 107 -7.58 -14.23 11.65
C TYR A 107 -8.04 -13.02 10.83
N LEU A 108 -8.06 -13.13 9.51
CA LEU A 108 -8.49 -12.04 8.61
C LEU A 108 -9.97 -11.70 8.86
N SER A 109 -10.85 -12.68 8.93
CA SER A 109 -12.29 -12.46 9.14
C SER A 109 -12.60 -11.85 10.50
N SER A 110 -11.79 -12.14 11.53
CA SER A 110 -11.98 -11.60 12.88
C SER A 110 -11.41 -10.21 13.09
N ASN A 111 -10.46 -9.78 12.24
CA ASN A 111 -9.73 -8.53 12.43
C ASN A 111 -9.94 -7.52 11.30
N THR A 112 -10.71 -7.85 10.27
CA THR A 112 -10.98 -6.96 9.13
C THR A 112 -12.47 -6.93 8.82
N ALA A 113 -12.90 -5.92 8.06
CA ALA A 113 -14.25 -5.85 7.50
C ALA A 113 -14.36 -6.55 6.13
N LEU A 114 -13.39 -7.39 5.76
CA LEU A 114 -13.41 -8.12 4.51
C LEU A 114 -14.46 -9.23 4.52
N PRO A 115 -15.19 -9.42 3.41
CA PRO A 115 -16.07 -10.58 3.25
C PRO A 115 -15.27 -11.89 3.32
N ILE A 116 -15.88 -12.95 3.85
CA ILE A 116 -15.22 -14.26 4.01
C ILE A 116 -14.66 -14.82 2.70
N HIS A 117 -15.31 -14.53 1.58
CA HIS A 117 -14.83 -14.92 0.26
C HIS A 117 -13.49 -14.25 -0.05
N GLU A 118 -13.34 -12.97 0.25
CA GLU A 118 -12.10 -12.22 0.03
C GLU A 118 -10.99 -12.69 0.98
N CYS A 119 -11.32 -12.91 2.27
CA CYS A 119 -10.37 -13.53 3.22
C CYS A 119 -9.84 -14.86 2.70
N THR A 120 -10.70 -15.69 2.09
CA THR A 120 -10.33 -16.99 1.52
C THR A 120 -9.41 -16.85 0.30
N THR A 121 -9.80 -16.02 -0.66
CA THR A 121 -9.05 -15.80 -1.90
C THR A 121 -7.68 -15.19 -1.62
N GLU A 122 -7.63 -14.22 -0.72
CA GLU A 122 -6.38 -13.56 -0.32
C GLU A 122 -5.46 -14.51 0.45
N THR A 123 -6.01 -15.38 1.30
CA THR A 123 -5.21 -16.42 1.97
C THR A 123 -4.52 -17.33 0.96
N ASP A 124 -5.24 -17.78 -0.07
CA ASP A 124 -4.67 -18.61 -1.12
C ASP A 124 -3.58 -17.87 -1.91
N ARG A 125 -3.76 -16.57 -2.16
CA ARG A 125 -2.75 -15.71 -2.77
C ARG A 125 -1.49 -15.60 -1.92
N TYR A 126 -1.62 -15.41 -0.60
CA TYR A 126 -0.46 -15.30 0.29
C TYR A 126 0.32 -16.61 0.39
N ILE A 127 -0.35 -17.75 0.38
CA ILE A 127 0.30 -19.06 0.34
C ILE A 127 1.15 -19.21 -0.92
N ALA A 128 0.61 -18.78 -2.07
CA ALA A 128 1.26 -18.92 -3.36
C ALA A 128 2.37 -17.88 -3.61
N TRP A 129 2.36 -16.76 -2.90
CA TRP A 129 3.28 -15.65 -3.14
C TRP A 129 3.91 -15.10 -1.84
N PRO A 130 4.88 -15.83 -1.26
CA PRO A 130 5.52 -15.47 0.00
C PRO A 130 6.12 -14.05 -0.01
N GLY A 131 5.85 -13.26 1.04
CA GLY A 131 6.46 -11.96 1.25
C GLY A 131 5.82 -10.80 0.48
N GLN A 132 5.07 -11.04 -0.60
CA GLN A 132 4.44 -9.96 -1.37
C GLN A 132 3.45 -9.17 -0.50
N ALA A 133 2.69 -9.86 0.33
CA ALA A 133 1.69 -9.24 1.21
C ALA A 133 2.30 -8.27 2.25
N LEU A 134 3.57 -8.44 2.61
CA LEU A 134 4.29 -7.57 3.56
C LEU A 134 4.63 -6.21 2.96
N ALA A 135 4.80 -6.13 1.65
CA ALA A 135 5.34 -4.99 0.92
C ALA A 135 4.56 -3.68 1.20
N TYR A 136 3.25 -3.76 1.23
CA TYR A 136 2.34 -2.63 1.42
C TYR A 136 2.63 -1.86 2.71
N LYS A 137 2.46 -2.52 3.85
CA LYS A 137 2.55 -1.83 5.15
C LYS A 137 4.00 -1.53 5.53
N ILE A 138 4.96 -2.40 5.19
CA ILE A 138 6.38 -2.12 5.43
C ILE A 138 6.82 -0.90 4.62
N GLY A 139 6.46 -0.81 3.35
CA GLY A 139 6.82 0.31 2.50
C GLY A 139 6.17 1.61 2.96
N GLU A 140 4.88 1.60 3.27
CA GLU A 140 4.16 2.77 3.80
C GLU A 140 4.79 3.27 5.10
N LEU A 141 5.08 2.39 6.05
CA LEU A 141 5.71 2.76 7.31
C LEU A 141 7.09 3.39 7.09
N LYS A 142 7.86 2.86 6.13
CA LYS A 142 9.19 3.41 5.80
C LYS A 142 9.09 4.79 5.15
N ILE A 143 8.16 5.01 4.25
CA ILE A 143 7.93 6.33 3.64
C ILE A 143 7.52 7.34 4.71
N ARG A 144 6.64 6.97 5.65
CA ARG A 144 6.24 7.84 6.74
C ARG A 144 7.38 8.15 7.72
N GLU A 145 8.22 7.16 8.01
CA GLU A 145 9.44 7.36 8.81
C GLU A 145 10.38 8.36 8.15
N LEU A 146 10.66 8.19 6.85
CA LEU A 146 11.49 9.11 6.06
C LEU A 146 10.90 10.52 6.02
N ARG A 147 9.59 10.64 5.81
CA ARG A 147 8.90 11.93 5.84
C ARG A 147 9.04 12.62 7.20
N LYS A 148 8.84 11.88 8.29
CA LYS A 148 9.00 12.41 9.65
C LYS A 148 10.45 12.85 9.91
N PHE A 149 11.42 12.07 9.45
CA PHE A 149 12.84 12.41 9.55
C PHE A 149 13.16 13.68 8.77
N ALA A 150 12.80 13.76 7.48
CA ALA A 150 13.03 14.91 6.64
C ALA A 150 12.37 16.17 7.19
N SER A 151 11.12 16.09 7.64
CA SER A 151 10.41 17.21 8.26
C SER A 151 11.10 17.71 9.54
N LYS A 152 11.67 16.80 10.33
CA LYS A 152 12.40 17.19 11.55
C LYS A 152 13.74 17.87 11.22
N GLU A 153 14.50 17.31 10.28
CA GLU A 153 15.84 17.83 9.92
C GLU A 153 15.77 19.16 9.16
N LEU A 154 14.80 19.32 8.26
CA LEU A 154 14.64 20.52 7.46
C LEU A 154 13.82 21.61 8.15
N GLY A 155 13.02 21.27 9.16
CA GLY A 155 12.21 22.24 9.91
C GLY A 155 11.34 23.10 9.00
N GLN A 156 11.54 24.42 9.03
CA GLN A 156 10.77 25.36 8.20
C GLN A 156 11.07 25.27 6.69
N ASN A 157 12.16 24.61 6.31
CA ASN A 157 12.53 24.40 4.91
C ASN A 157 11.93 23.11 4.34
N PHE A 158 11.16 22.34 5.10
CA PHE A 158 10.52 21.12 4.61
C PHE A 158 9.38 21.47 3.66
N ASP A 159 9.49 21.02 2.41
CA ASP A 159 8.39 21.02 1.44
C ASP A 159 7.95 19.58 1.14
N LEU A 160 6.65 19.33 1.31
CA LEU A 160 6.08 17.99 1.12
C LEU A 160 6.15 17.53 -0.34
N ARG A 161 6.06 18.44 -1.29
CA ARG A 161 6.12 18.13 -2.73
C ARG A 161 7.54 17.74 -3.13
N GLU A 162 8.53 18.51 -2.67
CA GLU A 162 9.94 18.18 -2.88
C GLU A 162 10.33 16.84 -2.25
N PHE A 163 9.74 16.51 -1.08
CA PHE A 163 9.91 15.20 -0.48
C PHE A 163 9.33 14.10 -1.38
N HIS A 164 8.11 14.26 -1.89
CA HIS A 164 7.50 13.27 -2.78
C HIS A 164 8.28 13.14 -4.09
N ASP A 165 8.69 14.25 -4.69
CA ASP A 165 9.52 14.24 -5.89
C ASP A 165 10.82 13.47 -5.65
N THR A 166 11.49 13.72 -4.54
CA THR A 166 12.72 13.01 -4.17
C THR A 166 12.49 11.50 -4.07
N ILE A 167 11.40 11.05 -3.44
CA ILE A 167 11.04 9.64 -3.32
C ILE A 167 10.76 9.03 -4.70
N LEU A 168 9.94 9.68 -5.53
CA LEU A 168 9.49 9.16 -6.82
C LEU A 168 10.61 9.18 -7.88
N TRP A 169 11.38 10.24 -7.97
CA TRP A 169 12.50 10.34 -8.92
C TRP A 169 13.69 9.43 -8.56
N SER A 170 13.83 9.07 -7.29
CA SER A 170 14.87 8.11 -6.88
C SER A 170 14.59 6.69 -7.34
N CYS A 171 13.36 6.39 -7.73
CA CYS A 171 12.88 5.07 -8.18
C CYS A 171 13.15 3.90 -7.22
N LEU A 172 13.67 4.15 -6.02
CA LEU A 172 14.06 3.14 -5.05
C LEU A 172 14.12 3.77 -3.65
N LEU A 173 13.55 3.09 -2.65
CA LEU A 173 13.85 3.34 -1.23
C LEU A 173 15.34 3.05 -0.87
N TYR A 174 16.18 2.92 -1.86
CA TYR A 174 17.56 2.50 -1.73
C TYR A 174 18.50 3.57 -2.28
N THR A 175 18.64 4.64 -1.53
CA THR A 175 19.85 5.45 -1.57
C THR A 175 20.27 5.68 -0.14
N SER A 176 21.40 5.08 0.20
CA SER A 176 22.17 5.33 1.40
C SER A 176 22.28 6.79 1.78
#